data_18444426284a8ec99bc20392db5993dd
#
_entry.id   18444426284a8ec99bc20392db5993dd
#
_cell.length_a   1.000
_cell.length_b   1.000
_cell.length_c   1.000
_cell.angle_alpha   90.00
_cell.angle_beta   90.00
_cell.angle_gamma   90.00
#
_symmetry.space_group_name_H-M   'P 1'
#
loop_
_entity.id
_entity.type
_entity.pdbx_description
1 polymer ?
#
loop_
_entity_poly.entity_id
_entity_poly.type
_entity_poly.pdbx_seq_one_letter_code
_entity_poly.pdbx_strand_id
1 'polypeptide(L)'
;MSIFKEKLYKGLFEALTLNGIIEPKLIQQKMLARINGGADLIGIGPDGIGKSTLIVMSVINKLRSSFEDAPRAIILVGDVDKAVAMKEQFLLLAKHTDLRIREAHEGGKIDKQGEDIYMGADIVVGTPKRIFDLYLKQNLNPNELKMFVVDDAELMVKYAYQSQIDRLIQSLPKCQRLVFTNDFNTKVDTLVSKFLINPTAIEVEE
;
A
#
# COMPACT_ATOMS: atom_id res chain seq x y z
N MET A 1 26.79 -1.21 -7.18
CA MET A 1 26.06 0.03 -6.78
C MET A 1 24.70 -0.41 -6.29
N SER A 2 24.24 0.05 -5.10
CA SER A 2 22.97 -0.45 -4.56
C SER A 2 21.80 0.00 -5.45
N ILE A 3 20.89 -0.92 -5.81
CA ILE A 3 19.69 -0.65 -6.61
C ILE A 3 18.81 0.45 -5.98
N PHE A 4 18.84 0.60 -4.65
CA PHE A 4 18.15 1.66 -3.94
C PHE A 4 18.66 3.04 -4.34
N LYS A 5 19.99 3.22 -4.45
CA LYS A 5 20.59 4.50 -4.83
C LYS A 5 20.21 4.94 -6.25
N GLU A 6 19.99 3.97 -7.14
CA GLU A 6 19.64 4.26 -8.54
C GLU A 6 18.13 4.46 -8.75
N LYS A 7 17.29 3.79 -7.98
CA LYS A 7 15.83 3.69 -8.22
C LYS A 7 14.99 4.54 -7.28
N LEU A 8 15.57 5.03 -6.18
CA LEU A 8 14.86 5.83 -5.19
C LEU A 8 15.35 7.28 -5.20
N TYR A 9 14.45 8.22 -4.86
CA TYR A 9 14.89 9.59 -4.66
C TYR A 9 15.78 9.70 -3.42
N LYS A 10 16.65 10.73 -3.41
CA LYS A 10 17.73 10.87 -2.43
C LYS A 10 17.26 10.82 -0.98
N GLY A 11 16.20 11.56 -0.62
CA GLY A 11 15.69 11.60 0.76
C GLY A 11 15.19 10.27 1.28
N LEU A 12 14.54 9.46 0.43
CA LEU A 12 14.11 8.11 0.81
C LEU A 12 15.31 7.17 0.97
N PHE A 13 16.29 7.24 0.09
CA PHE A 13 17.52 6.46 0.21
C PHE A 13 18.27 6.78 1.52
N GLU A 14 18.37 8.05 1.89
CA GLU A 14 18.95 8.50 3.15
C GLU A 14 18.15 7.96 4.35
N ALA A 15 16.81 8.03 4.31
CA ALA A 15 15.95 7.50 5.37
C ALA A 15 16.13 5.98 5.55
N LEU A 16 16.17 5.21 4.46
CA LEU A 16 16.44 3.77 4.50
C LEU A 16 17.80 3.47 5.13
N THR A 17 18.84 4.16 4.68
CA THR A 17 20.21 3.98 5.18
C THR A 17 20.32 4.26 6.68
N LEU A 18 19.71 5.36 7.16
CA LEU A 18 19.68 5.73 8.58
C LEU A 18 18.93 4.71 9.46
N ASN A 19 18.03 3.94 8.87
CA ASN A 19 17.31 2.88 9.56
C ASN A 19 17.90 1.47 9.32
N GLY A 20 19.14 1.40 8.82
CA GLY A 20 19.84 0.13 8.62
C GLY A 20 19.36 -0.70 7.42
N ILE A 21 18.49 -0.13 6.57
CA ILE A 21 17.99 -0.80 5.35
C ILE A 21 18.90 -0.41 4.19
N ILE A 22 20.02 -1.09 4.10
CA ILE A 22 21.12 -0.72 3.16
C ILE A 22 21.02 -1.56 1.88
N GLU A 23 20.78 -2.84 2.03
CA GLU A 23 20.72 -3.80 0.92
C GLU A 23 19.28 -4.24 0.63
N PRO A 24 18.88 -4.23 -0.64
CA PRO A 24 17.53 -4.68 -1.01
C PRO A 24 17.42 -6.20 -0.87
N LYS A 25 16.33 -6.65 -0.26
CA LYS A 25 15.93 -8.06 -0.26
C LYS A 25 15.51 -8.50 -1.68
N LEU A 26 15.50 -9.81 -1.93
CA LEU A 26 15.29 -10.37 -3.28
C LEU A 26 13.98 -9.89 -3.92
N ILE A 27 12.87 -9.85 -3.17
CA ILE A 27 11.59 -9.33 -3.69
C ILE A 27 11.69 -7.86 -4.12
N GLN A 28 12.42 -7.05 -3.35
CA GLN A 28 12.63 -5.63 -3.64
C GLN A 28 13.47 -5.46 -4.91
N GLN A 29 14.50 -6.27 -5.09
CA GLN A 29 15.33 -6.27 -6.30
C GLN A 29 14.51 -6.61 -7.55
N LYS A 30 13.65 -7.63 -7.46
CA LYS A 30 12.84 -8.10 -8.59
C LYS A 30 11.69 -7.14 -8.96
N MET A 31 11.10 -6.45 -7.97
CA MET A 31 9.86 -5.68 -8.16
C MET A 31 10.07 -4.17 -8.30
N LEU A 32 11.04 -3.56 -7.58
CA LEU A 32 11.13 -2.10 -7.44
C LEU A 32 11.17 -1.36 -8.78
N ALA A 33 11.99 -1.82 -9.72
CA ALA A 33 12.10 -1.17 -11.03
C ALA A 33 10.79 -1.21 -11.83
N ARG A 34 10.05 -2.33 -11.74
CA ARG A 34 8.77 -2.51 -12.44
C ARG A 34 7.67 -1.67 -11.78
N ILE A 35 7.66 -1.58 -10.43
CA ILE A 35 6.73 -0.70 -9.70
C ILE A 35 6.99 0.76 -10.09
N ASN A 36 8.24 1.20 -10.12
CA ASN A 36 8.60 2.56 -10.55
C ASN A 36 8.19 2.85 -12.00
N GLY A 37 8.18 1.82 -12.86
CA GLY A 37 7.68 1.89 -14.24
C GLY A 37 6.15 1.92 -14.36
N GLY A 38 5.41 1.79 -13.25
CA GLY A 38 3.94 1.85 -13.24
C GLY A 38 3.24 0.51 -13.52
N ALA A 39 3.95 -0.62 -13.50
CA ALA A 39 3.36 -1.93 -13.74
C ALA A 39 2.45 -2.37 -12.58
N ASP A 40 1.36 -3.06 -12.90
CA ASP A 40 0.53 -3.78 -11.94
C ASP A 40 1.20 -5.14 -11.65
N LEU A 41 1.39 -5.45 -10.35
CA LEU A 41 2.19 -6.61 -9.94
C LEU A 41 1.55 -7.37 -8.79
N ILE A 42 1.84 -8.66 -8.75
CA ILE A 42 1.58 -9.53 -7.59
C ILE A 42 2.93 -9.97 -7.01
N GLY A 43 3.18 -9.67 -5.75
CA GLY A 43 4.34 -10.13 -4.99
C GLY A 43 3.95 -11.28 -4.07
N ILE A 44 4.58 -12.44 -4.25
CA ILE A 44 4.27 -13.67 -3.52
C ILE A 44 5.48 -14.10 -2.71
N GLY A 45 5.26 -14.48 -1.45
CA GLY A 45 6.29 -15.09 -0.62
C GLY A 45 6.06 -14.88 0.88
N PRO A 46 6.79 -15.60 1.73
CA PRO A 46 6.55 -15.66 3.17
C PRO A 46 6.72 -14.32 3.89
N ASP A 47 6.35 -14.30 5.16
CA ASP A 47 6.61 -13.15 6.02
C ASP A 47 8.12 -12.91 6.16
N GLY A 48 8.51 -11.65 6.33
CA GLY A 48 9.90 -11.26 6.53
C GLY A 48 10.72 -11.03 5.25
N ILE A 49 10.25 -11.40 4.06
CA ILE A 49 11.00 -11.18 2.79
C ILE A 49 11.06 -9.71 2.34
N GLY A 50 10.38 -8.80 3.06
CA GLY A 50 10.47 -7.35 2.81
C GLY A 50 9.31 -6.76 1.98
N LYS A 51 8.15 -7.41 1.93
CA LYS A 51 6.94 -6.92 1.24
C LYS A 51 6.50 -5.55 1.75
N SER A 52 6.26 -5.42 3.07
CA SER A 52 5.77 -4.16 3.65
C SER A 52 6.75 -3.01 3.44
N THR A 53 8.06 -3.25 3.57
CA THR A 53 9.08 -2.23 3.25
C THR A 53 9.05 -1.85 1.76
N LEU A 54 8.85 -2.82 0.86
CA LEU A 54 8.70 -2.55 -0.57
C LEU A 54 7.47 -1.69 -0.86
N ILE A 55 6.33 -1.97 -0.21
CA ILE A 55 5.12 -1.15 -0.32
C ILE A 55 5.42 0.29 0.10
N VAL A 56 5.94 0.46 1.32
CA VAL A 56 6.20 1.79 1.89
C VAL A 56 7.16 2.60 1.01
N MET A 57 8.31 2.03 0.63
CA MET A 57 9.27 2.76 -0.20
C MET A 57 8.75 3.06 -1.61
N SER A 58 7.93 2.18 -2.19
CA SER A 58 7.37 2.40 -3.52
C SER A 58 6.36 3.54 -3.53
N VAL A 59 5.48 3.59 -2.52
CA VAL A 59 4.49 4.67 -2.36
C VAL A 59 5.18 6.01 -2.11
N ILE A 60 6.12 6.07 -1.17
CA ILE A 60 6.87 7.30 -0.88
C ILE A 60 7.64 7.76 -2.13
N ASN A 61 8.33 6.85 -2.83
CA ASN A 61 9.09 7.18 -4.04
C ASN A 61 8.20 7.71 -5.16
N LYS A 62 6.96 7.25 -5.26
CA LYS A 62 6.00 7.70 -6.26
C LYS A 62 5.41 9.06 -5.92
N LEU A 63 5.04 9.30 -4.66
CA LEU A 63 4.33 10.51 -4.25
C LEU A 63 5.25 11.69 -3.94
N ARG A 64 6.35 11.46 -3.22
CA ARG A 64 7.45 12.37 -2.85
C ARG A 64 7.09 13.56 -1.97
N SER A 65 5.98 14.24 -2.22
CA SER A 65 5.52 15.42 -1.48
C SER A 65 4.01 15.42 -1.33
N SER A 66 3.48 16.21 -0.41
CA SER A 66 2.04 16.45 -0.28
C SER A 66 1.48 17.14 -1.53
N PHE A 67 0.21 16.87 -1.81
CA PHE A 67 -0.49 17.47 -2.94
C PHE A 67 -2.00 17.38 -2.73
N GLU A 68 -2.71 18.51 -2.78
CA GLU A 68 -4.16 18.62 -2.52
C GLU A 68 -4.62 17.92 -1.22
N ASP A 69 -5.92 17.77 -1.00
CA ASP A 69 -6.45 17.17 0.24
C ASP A 69 -7.08 15.79 0.04
N ALA A 70 -6.85 15.17 -1.14
CA ALA A 70 -7.34 13.85 -1.47
C ALA A 70 -6.24 12.78 -1.42
N PRO A 71 -6.52 11.57 -0.92
CA PRO A 71 -5.57 10.48 -0.89
C PRO A 71 -5.08 10.08 -2.29
N ARG A 72 -3.77 9.94 -2.42
CA ARG A 72 -3.11 9.47 -3.66
C ARG A 72 -2.62 8.03 -3.57
N ALA A 73 -2.57 7.48 -2.35
CA ALA A 73 -2.34 6.06 -2.13
C ALA A 73 -3.30 5.53 -1.06
N ILE A 74 -3.89 4.37 -1.33
CA ILE A 74 -4.68 3.58 -0.36
C ILE A 74 -4.03 2.22 -0.25
N ILE A 75 -3.73 1.81 0.99
CA ILE A 75 -3.14 0.53 1.32
C ILE A 75 -4.10 -0.24 2.21
N LEU A 76 -4.62 -1.35 1.71
CA LEU A 76 -5.41 -2.29 2.48
C LEU A 76 -4.50 -3.29 3.16
N VAL A 77 -4.70 -3.50 4.46
CA VAL A 77 -3.97 -4.46 5.29
C VAL A 77 -4.93 -5.39 6.02
N GLY A 78 -4.45 -6.55 6.45
CA GLY A 78 -5.29 -7.62 6.99
C GLY A 78 -5.99 -7.28 8.31
N ASP A 79 -5.38 -6.48 9.18
CA ASP A 79 -5.88 -6.18 10.52
C ASP A 79 -5.40 -4.83 11.06
N VAL A 80 -5.83 -4.51 12.28
CA VAL A 80 -5.54 -3.26 12.99
C VAL A 80 -4.05 -3.12 13.30
N ASP A 81 -3.42 -4.18 13.79
CA ASP A 81 -2.01 -4.14 14.21
C ASP A 81 -1.09 -3.87 13.02
N LYS A 82 -1.40 -4.50 11.88
CA LYS A 82 -0.69 -4.22 10.61
C LYS A 82 -0.91 -2.80 10.10
N ALA A 83 -2.13 -2.25 10.27
CA ALA A 83 -2.39 -0.85 9.89
C ALA A 83 -1.53 0.12 10.69
N VAL A 84 -1.45 -0.07 12.00
CA VAL A 84 -0.62 0.74 12.90
C VAL A 84 0.86 0.59 12.55
N ALA A 85 1.37 -0.64 12.44
CA ALA A 85 2.77 -0.91 12.13
C ALA A 85 3.19 -0.34 10.77
N MET A 86 2.34 -0.45 9.75
CA MET A 86 2.64 0.09 8.42
C MET A 86 2.62 1.62 8.42
N LYS A 87 1.70 2.27 9.15
CA LYS A 87 1.72 3.73 9.33
C LYS A 87 3.01 4.18 9.99
N GLU A 88 3.45 3.51 11.06
CA GLU A 88 4.71 3.83 11.75
C GLU A 88 5.89 3.71 10.78
N GLN A 89 5.93 2.67 9.95
CA GLN A 89 6.96 2.50 8.95
C GLN A 89 6.94 3.60 7.88
N PHE A 90 5.75 4.07 7.46
CA PHE A 90 5.62 5.24 6.60
C PHE A 90 6.19 6.49 7.25
N LEU A 91 5.82 6.79 8.51
CA LEU A 91 6.33 7.95 9.24
C LEU A 91 7.85 7.92 9.38
N LEU A 92 8.41 6.74 9.63
CA LEU A 92 9.86 6.55 9.74
C LEU A 92 10.60 6.85 8.43
N LEU A 93 10.09 6.35 7.30
CA LEU A 93 10.76 6.45 6.01
C LEU A 93 10.40 7.73 5.23
N ALA A 94 9.26 8.36 5.53
CA ALA A 94 8.80 9.59 4.90
C ALA A 94 9.33 10.87 5.56
N LYS A 95 10.23 10.78 6.55
CA LYS A 95 10.71 11.92 7.36
C LYS A 95 11.35 13.06 6.57
N HIS A 96 11.80 12.82 5.35
CA HIS A 96 12.34 13.85 4.45
C HIS A 96 11.29 14.33 3.43
N THR A 97 10.01 14.14 3.74
CA THR A 97 8.88 14.58 2.93
C THR A 97 7.86 15.29 3.82
N ASP A 98 6.89 15.94 3.19
CA ASP A 98 5.73 16.52 3.84
C ASP A 98 4.45 15.67 3.64
N LEU A 99 4.60 14.40 3.28
CA LEU A 99 3.50 13.46 3.06
C LEU A 99 2.66 13.26 4.33
N ARG A 100 1.35 13.41 4.20
CA ARG A 100 0.38 13.23 5.27
C ARG A 100 -0.13 11.79 5.27
N ILE A 101 0.25 11.05 6.29
CA ILE A 101 -0.11 9.63 6.45
C ILE A 101 -1.25 9.52 7.48
N ARG A 102 -2.35 8.86 7.10
CA ARG A 102 -3.50 8.61 7.97
C ARG A 102 -3.79 7.12 8.05
N GLU A 103 -4.34 6.71 9.19
CA GLU A 103 -4.80 5.34 9.42
C GLU A 103 -6.32 5.26 9.41
N ALA A 104 -6.86 4.11 8.99
CA ALA A 104 -8.28 3.84 8.94
C ALA A 104 -8.56 2.38 9.35
N HIS A 105 -8.88 2.16 10.63
CA HIS A 105 -9.10 0.82 11.18
C HIS A 105 -10.05 0.85 12.39
N GLU A 106 -10.58 -0.30 12.78
CA GLU A 106 -11.61 -0.44 13.82
C GLU A 106 -11.12 -0.08 15.23
N GLY A 107 -9.82 -0.05 15.47
CA GLY A 107 -9.22 0.39 16.74
C GLY A 107 -9.40 1.87 17.04
N GLY A 108 -9.76 2.70 16.04
CA GLY A 108 -10.01 4.13 16.19
C GLY A 108 -11.48 4.51 16.00
N LYS A 109 -11.84 5.74 16.42
CA LYS A 109 -13.18 6.30 16.19
C LYS A 109 -13.33 6.70 14.73
N ILE A 110 -14.39 6.20 14.07
CA ILE A 110 -14.61 6.43 12.64
C ILE A 110 -14.72 7.92 12.27
N ASP A 111 -15.43 8.70 13.08
CA ASP A 111 -15.64 10.13 12.79
C ASP A 111 -14.31 10.90 12.89
N LYS A 112 -13.46 10.57 13.88
CA LYS A 112 -12.13 11.17 14.00
C LYS A 112 -11.22 10.79 12.83
N GLN A 113 -11.19 9.53 12.44
CA GLN A 113 -10.40 9.08 11.29
C GLN A 113 -10.91 9.71 9.99
N GLY A 114 -12.23 9.84 9.85
CA GLY A 114 -12.86 10.50 8.71
C GLY A 114 -12.50 11.99 8.63
N GLU A 115 -12.53 12.70 9.75
CA GLU A 115 -12.12 14.11 9.85
C GLU A 115 -10.64 14.27 9.50
N ASP A 116 -9.75 13.43 10.06
CA ASP A 116 -8.31 13.50 9.80
C ASP A 116 -7.96 13.25 8.33
N ILE A 117 -8.70 12.37 7.64
CA ILE A 117 -8.54 12.11 6.20
C ILE A 117 -9.09 13.28 5.38
N TYR A 118 -10.27 13.79 5.74
CA TYR A 118 -10.92 14.92 5.06
C TYR A 118 -10.09 16.20 5.13
N MET A 119 -9.43 16.45 6.28
CA MET A 119 -8.54 17.60 6.49
C MET A 119 -7.22 17.49 5.73
N GLY A 120 -6.98 16.38 5.05
CA GLY A 120 -5.85 16.15 4.16
C GLY A 120 -5.07 14.88 4.48
N ALA A 121 -5.03 14.02 3.48
CA ALA A 121 -4.25 12.78 3.49
C ALA A 121 -3.64 12.53 2.10
N ASP A 122 -2.38 12.18 2.05
CA ASP A 122 -1.72 11.70 0.84
C ASP A 122 -1.73 10.17 0.78
N ILE A 123 -1.60 9.54 1.95
CA ILE A 123 -1.53 8.08 2.12
C ILE A 123 -2.52 7.68 3.21
N VAL A 124 -3.40 6.72 2.88
CA VAL A 124 -4.31 6.11 3.85
C VAL A 124 -3.99 4.62 3.95
N VAL A 125 -3.67 4.15 5.16
CA VAL A 125 -3.45 2.74 5.47
C VAL A 125 -4.59 2.23 6.33
N GLY A 126 -5.22 1.12 5.98
CA GLY A 126 -6.32 0.64 6.80
C GLY A 126 -6.88 -0.72 6.42
N THR A 127 -7.84 -1.14 7.24
CA THR A 127 -8.60 -2.36 6.98
C THR A 127 -9.65 -2.12 5.88
N PRO A 128 -9.97 -3.14 5.06
CA PRO A 128 -10.93 -2.99 3.97
C PRO A 128 -12.29 -2.48 4.43
N LYS A 129 -12.76 -2.97 5.59
CA LYS A 129 -14.04 -2.57 6.15
C LYS A 129 -14.06 -1.07 6.51
N ARG A 130 -13.07 -0.59 7.26
CA ARG A 130 -13.02 0.81 7.69
C ARG A 130 -12.79 1.76 6.50
N ILE A 131 -11.92 1.41 5.56
CA ILE A 131 -11.72 2.19 4.33
C ILE A 131 -13.03 2.31 3.55
N PHE A 132 -13.77 1.21 3.41
CA PHE A 132 -15.06 1.21 2.73
C PHE A 132 -16.12 2.02 3.47
N ASP A 133 -16.20 1.91 4.81
CA ASP A 133 -17.13 2.70 5.63
C ASP A 133 -16.88 4.21 5.49
N LEU A 134 -15.58 4.62 5.47
CA LEU A 134 -15.19 6.03 5.27
C LEU A 134 -15.47 6.52 3.84
N TYR A 135 -15.31 5.65 2.85
CA TYR A 135 -15.72 5.95 1.47
C TYR A 135 -17.23 6.19 1.37
N LEU A 136 -18.05 5.33 1.98
CA LEU A 136 -19.52 5.51 2.00
C LEU A 136 -19.95 6.78 2.73
N LYS A 137 -19.23 7.18 3.77
CA LYS A 137 -19.46 8.45 4.49
C LYS A 137 -18.94 9.69 3.74
N GLN A 138 -18.32 9.53 2.57
CA GLN A 138 -17.72 10.61 1.79
C GLN A 138 -16.54 11.33 2.49
N ASN A 139 -15.95 10.71 3.51
CA ASN A 139 -14.77 11.24 4.16
C ASN A 139 -13.46 10.85 3.41
N LEU A 140 -13.53 9.86 2.52
CA LEU A 140 -12.41 9.41 1.70
C LEU A 140 -12.78 9.56 0.22
N ASN A 141 -12.12 10.51 -0.45
CA ASN A 141 -12.30 10.79 -1.88
C ASN A 141 -11.15 10.13 -2.67
N PRO A 142 -11.39 9.07 -3.47
CA PRO A 142 -10.34 8.37 -4.20
C PRO A 142 -9.98 8.99 -5.57
N ASN A 143 -10.53 10.13 -5.96
CA ASN A 143 -10.43 10.66 -7.33
C ASN A 143 -8.98 10.95 -7.77
N GLU A 144 -8.09 11.28 -6.83
CA GLU A 144 -6.68 11.58 -7.11
C GLU A 144 -5.76 10.35 -6.92
N LEU A 145 -6.32 9.16 -6.76
CA LEU A 145 -5.57 7.96 -6.45
C LEU A 145 -4.56 7.61 -7.56
N LYS A 146 -3.31 7.41 -7.19
CA LYS A 146 -2.19 6.99 -8.05
C LYS A 146 -1.78 5.54 -7.79
N MET A 147 -1.98 5.05 -6.56
CA MET A 147 -1.67 3.67 -6.17
C MET A 147 -2.75 3.08 -5.27
N PHE A 148 -3.15 1.86 -5.58
CA PHE A 148 -3.99 1.02 -4.73
C PHE A 148 -3.23 -0.26 -4.41
N VAL A 149 -3.02 -0.53 -3.12
CA VAL A 149 -2.23 -1.67 -2.66
C VAL A 149 -3.09 -2.57 -1.77
N VAL A 150 -3.03 -3.86 -2.00
CA VAL A 150 -3.59 -4.90 -1.12
C VAL A 150 -2.41 -5.69 -0.57
N ASP A 151 -2.15 -5.54 0.73
CA ASP A 151 -1.20 -6.39 1.47
C ASP A 151 -1.97 -7.51 2.17
N ASP A 152 -1.36 -8.67 2.32
CA ASP A 152 -1.98 -9.87 2.91
C ASP A 152 -3.30 -10.29 2.21
N ALA A 153 -3.27 -10.44 0.90
CA ALA A 153 -4.48 -10.78 0.12
C ALA A 153 -5.15 -12.08 0.60
N GLU A 154 -4.40 -13.03 1.14
CA GLU A 154 -4.94 -14.24 1.79
C GLU A 154 -5.80 -13.92 3.03
N LEU A 155 -5.48 -12.86 3.79
CA LEU A 155 -6.30 -12.42 4.92
C LEU A 155 -7.58 -11.72 4.46
N MET A 156 -7.55 -11.02 3.32
CA MET A 156 -8.75 -10.43 2.72
C MET A 156 -9.79 -11.50 2.38
N VAL A 157 -9.32 -12.64 1.90
CA VAL A 157 -10.16 -13.83 1.63
C VAL A 157 -10.62 -14.48 2.92
N LYS A 158 -9.71 -14.71 3.87
CA LYS A 158 -9.99 -15.33 5.17
C LYS A 158 -11.06 -14.59 5.97
N TYR A 159 -11.02 -13.26 5.97
CA TYR A 159 -11.95 -12.41 6.73
C TYR A 159 -13.16 -11.95 5.89
N ALA A 160 -13.35 -12.52 4.70
CA ALA A 160 -14.49 -12.27 3.82
C ALA A 160 -14.67 -10.80 3.41
N TYR A 161 -13.56 -10.07 3.18
CA TYR A 161 -13.58 -8.67 2.75
C TYR A 161 -13.81 -8.47 1.24
N GLN A 162 -14.03 -9.54 0.46
CA GLN A 162 -14.13 -9.47 -1.00
C GLN A 162 -15.19 -8.48 -1.47
N SER A 163 -16.36 -8.45 -0.82
CA SER A 163 -17.45 -7.55 -1.22
C SER A 163 -17.12 -6.08 -1.01
N GLN A 164 -16.44 -5.73 0.07
CA GLN A 164 -15.99 -4.36 0.35
C GLN A 164 -14.93 -3.91 -0.66
N ILE A 165 -13.98 -4.81 -0.93
CA ILE A 165 -12.92 -4.55 -1.91
C ILE A 165 -13.51 -4.40 -3.31
N ASP A 166 -14.39 -5.29 -3.75
CA ASP A 166 -15.03 -5.23 -5.07
C ASP A 166 -15.77 -3.90 -5.28
N ARG A 167 -16.57 -3.48 -4.29
CA ARG A 167 -17.33 -2.22 -4.37
C ARG A 167 -16.42 -0.99 -4.34
N LEU A 168 -15.35 -1.02 -3.54
CA LEU A 168 -14.37 0.06 -3.50
C LEU A 168 -13.67 0.19 -4.86
N ILE A 169 -13.18 -0.92 -5.42
CA ILE A 169 -12.44 -0.94 -6.68
C ILE A 169 -13.25 -0.41 -7.86
N GLN A 170 -14.56 -0.67 -7.89
CA GLN A 170 -15.44 -0.15 -8.93
C GLN A 170 -15.52 1.39 -8.96
N SER A 171 -15.21 2.05 -7.84
CA SER A 171 -15.19 3.52 -7.71
C SER A 171 -13.82 4.14 -7.92
N LEU A 172 -12.74 3.32 -8.02
CA LEU A 172 -11.39 3.86 -8.14
C LEU A 172 -11.11 4.36 -9.57
N PRO A 173 -10.39 5.47 -9.72
CA PRO A 173 -9.88 5.91 -11.01
C PRO A 173 -8.83 4.93 -11.54
N LYS A 174 -8.36 5.16 -12.76
CA LYS A 174 -7.21 4.43 -13.29
C LYS A 174 -5.97 4.74 -12.44
N CYS A 175 -5.49 3.75 -11.72
CA CYS A 175 -4.31 3.84 -10.87
C CYS A 175 -3.49 2.55 -10.94
N GLN A 176 -2.23 2.61 -10.52
CA GLN A 176 -1.39 1.43 -10.38
C GLN A 176 -1.89 0.57 -9.23
N ARG A 177 -1.91 -0.75 -9.44
CA ARG A 177 -2.41 -1.72 -8.46
C ARG A 177 -1.33 -2.73 -8.11
N LEU A 178 -1.11 -2.91 -6.82
CA LEU A 178 -0.15 -3.88 -6.30
C LEU A 178 -0.86 -4.82 -5.32
N VAL A 179 -0.55 -6.08 -5.41
CA VAL A 179 -1.04 -7.10 -4.46
C VAL A 179 0.14 -7.85 -3.87
N PHE A 180 0.09 -8.07 -2.57
CA PHE A 180 1.07 -8.89 -1.87
C PHE A 180 0.34 -9.98 -1.09
N THR A 181 0.92 -11.17 -1.06
CA THR A 181 0.35 -12.34 -0.39
C THR A 181 1.45 -13.30 0.05
N ASN A 182 1.18 -14.06 1.10
CA ASN A 182 2.06 -15.15 1.53
C ASN A 182 1.77 -16.43 0.74
N ASP A 183 0.50 -16.62 0.34
CA ASP A 183 0.02 -17.78 -0.38
C ASP A 183 -0.88 -17.35 -1.55
N PHE A 184 -0.55 -17.79 -2.75
CA PHE A 184 -1.32 -17.50 -3.97
C PHE A 184 -2.14 -18.70 -4.39
N ASN A 185 -3.27 -18.90 -3.74
CA ASN A 185 -4.21 -19.96 -4.02
C ASN A 185 -5.38 -19.48 -4.91
N THR A 186 -6.23 -20.43 -5.35
CA THR A 186 -7.38 -20.15 -6.23
C THR A 186 -8.32 -19.06 -5.70
N LYS A 187 -8.49 -18.94 -4.37
CA LYS A 187 -9.36 -17.91 -3.78
C LYS A 187 -8.73 -16.52 -3.86
N VAL A 188 -7.42 -16.42 -3.65
CA VAL A 188 -6.66 -15.18 -3.83
C VAL A 188 -6.66 -14.79 -5.31
N ASP A 189 -6.42 -15.75 -6.22
CA ASP A 189 -6.51 -15.51 -7.67
C ASP A 189 -7.89 -14.98 -8.08
N THR A 190 -8.97 -15.58 -7.58
CA THR A 190 -10.34 -15.10 -7.81
C THR A 190 -10.57 -13.66 -7.31
N LEU A 191 -10.00 -13.28 -6.17
CA LEU A 191 -10.07 -11.91 -5.68
C LEU A 191 -9.30 -10.97 -6.59
N VAL A 192 -8.06 -11.31 -6.92
CA VAL A 192 -7.11 -10.45 -7.65
C VAL A 192 -7.53 -10.25 -9.11
N SER A 193 -8.04 -11.29 -9.77
CA SER A 193 -8.51 -11.23 -11.15
C SER A 193 -9.67 -10.25 -11.42
N LYS A 194 -10.37 -9.84 -10.37
CA LYS A 194 -11.44 -8.84 -10.47
C LYS A 194 -10.93 -7.42 -10.73
N PHE A 195 -9.70 -7.13 -10.39
CA PHE A 195 -9.16 -5.78 -10.49
C PHE A 195 -7.77 -5.67 -11.12
N LEU A 196 -7.04 -6.75 -11.27
CA LEU A 196 -5.79 -6.77 -12.03
C LEU A 196 -6.01 -7.41 -13.41
N ILE A 197 -5.54 -6.74 -14.45
CA ILE A 197 -5.62 -7.23 -15.82
C ILE A 197 -4.22 -7.64 -16.26
N ASN A 198 -4.02 -8.95 -16.47
CA ASN A 198 -2.73 -9.54 -16.87
C ASN A 198 -1.55 -9.08 -15.99
N PRO A 199 -1.64 -9.16 -14.65
CA PRO A 199 -0.55 -8.77 -13.78
C PRO A 199 0.65 -9.69 -13.95
N THR A 200 1.84 -9.15 -13.72
CA THR A 200 3.03 -10.00 -13.57
C THR A 200 3.13 -10.47 -12.12
N ALA A 201 3.09 -11.77 -11.90
CA ALA A 201 3.37 -12.36 -10.60
C ALA A 201 4.88 -12.55 -10.41
N ILE A 202 5.37 -12.20 -9.24
CA ILE A 202 6.77 -12.37 -8.83
C ILE A 202 6.78 -13.11 -7.51
N GLU A 203 7.28 -14.33 -7.56
CA GLU A 203 7.41 -15.21 -6.40
C GLU A 203 8.85 -15.25 -5.89
N VAL A 204 8.95 -15.26 -4.56
CA VAL A 204 10.22 -15.37 -3.84
C VAL A 204 10.01 -16.29 -2.64
N GLU A 205 10.80 -17.35 -2.57
CA GLU A 205 10.69 -18.36 -1.51
C GLU A 205 11.47 -17.98 -0.24
N GLU A 206 12.59 -17.25 -0.39
CA GLU A 206 13.42 -16.67 0.70
C GLU A 206 14.30 -15.50 0.19
#